data_ee7a3f22cb7d61dbc2d3a52092c429ab
#
_entry.id   ee7a3f22cb7d61dbc2d3a52092c429ab
#
_cell.length_a   1.000
_cell.length_b   1.000
_cell.length_c   1.000
_cell.angle_alpha   90.00
_cell.angle_beta   90.00
_cell.angle_gamma   90.00
#
_symmetry.space_group_name_H-M   'P 1'
#
loop_
_entity.id
_entity.type
_entity.pdbx_description
1 polymer ?
#
loop_
_entity_poly.entity_id
_entity_poly.type
_entity_poly.pdbx_seq_one_letter_code
_entity_poly.pdbx_strand_id
1 'polypeptide(L)'
;MGKRICFVESSVPFDGFGPTSRPLDAGPRALAYLAASLAQRGHEVSVINKADFPALCDGVDWLGWTQEPKANPDIAIAIDDPALLAHTPHAEKRFVWAQGTTASLDVPAAISSFGAWRPDVVFHTKPQRDRWLNANGLTTHVVEPAPGHAFLDDFPVHPAEPPRLLTVCHPLGGLERLVRLFAERIRPAVPNAELRVYSALLDRGRWGGDVPASVRPVHELCQSFANAGVTVHPPQPDPQMADAYRQAHGLLHPSLAEEPAAIVLMEAQAACLPVIGFLQSAIAFERVADGVTGKLAASDDSFVEAAVELLTSADTHARYSGNCKTLRRGRSWAIAAAEWEELFA
;
A
#
# COMPACT_ATOMS: atom_id res chain seq x y z
N MET A 1 -12.98 -14.40 24.27
CA MET A 1 -14.25 -14.77 23.61
C MET A 1 -14.32 -14.03 22.29
N GLY A 2 -14.68 -14.68 21.19
CA GLY A 2 -14.76 -14.01 19.90
C GLY A 2 -15.76 -12.86 19.93
N LYS A 3 -15.44 -11.77 19.24
CA LYS A 3 -16.32 -10.60 19.05
C LYS A 3 -16.94 -10.66 17.67
N ARG A 4 -18.10 -10.03 17.49
CA ARG A 4 -18.70 -9.77 16.18
C ARG A 4 -18.20 -8.42 15.67
N ILE A 5 -17.45 -8.43 14.58
CA ILE A 5 -16.78 -7.26 14.02
C ILE A 5 -17.38 -7.00 12.63
N CYS A 6 -17.79 -5.76 12.39
CA CYS A 6 -18.27 -5.34 11.08
C CYS A 6 -17.41 -4.19 10.54
N PHE A 7 -16.78 -4.40 9.40
CA PHE A 7 -16.16 -3.34 8.62
C PHE A 7 -17.16 -2.76 7.62
N VAL A 8 -17.09 -1.45 7.41
CA VAL A 8 -17.89 -0.77 6.38
C VAL A 8 -16.96 0.06 5.49
N GLU A 9 -17.01 -0.21 4.19
CA GLU A 9 -16.11 0.36 3.19
C GLU A 9 -16.89 0.75 1.93
N SER A 10 -16.59 1.91 1.32
CA SER A 10 -17.39 2.48 0.22
C SER A 10 -16.64 2.76 -1.08
N SER A 11 -15.37 2.36 -1.21
CA SER A 11 -14.58 2.72 -2.40
C SER A 11 -14.96 1.91 -3.65
N VAL A 12 -14.67 0.63 -3.64
CA VAL A 12 -14.82 -0.27 -4.79
C VAL A 12 -15.43 -1.61 -4.37
N PRO A 13 -16.06 -2.38 -5.27
CA PRO A 13 -16.47 -3.74 -4.98
C PRO A 13 -15.26 -4.68 -4.88
N PHE A 14 -15.12 -5.42 -3.77
CA PHE A 14 -14.09 -6.47 -3.59
C PHE A 14 -14.50 -7.47 -2.51
N ASP A 15 -13.74 -8.55 -2.40
CA ASP A 15 -13.87 -9.58 -1.36
C ASP A 15 -12.49 -10.09 -0.94
N GLY A 16 -12.43 -11.08 -0.07
CA GLY A 16 -11.18 -11.66 0.43
C GLY A 16 -10.33 -12.36 -0.63
N PHE A 17 -10.90 -12.79 -1.75
CA PHE A 17 -10.16 -13.34 -2.89
C PHE A 17 -9.48 -12.24 -3.73
N GLY A 18 -9.95 -10.99 -3.59
CA GLY A 18 -9.46 -9.86 -4.36
C GLY A 18 -7.94 -9.74 -4.42
N PRO A 19 -7.21 -9.73 -3.28
CA PRO A 19 -5.75 -9.55 -3.28
C PRO A 19 -4.97 -10.57 -4.12
N THR A 20 -5.47 -11.80 -4.21
CA THR A 20 -4.81 -12.90 -4.93
C THR A 20 -5.31 -13.11 -6.36
N SER A 21 -6.48 -12.56 -6.70
CA SER A 21 -7.15 -12.80 -8.00
C SER A 21 -7.12 -11.62 -8.95
N ARG A 22 -6.98 -10.40 -8.44
CA ARG A 22 -6.97 -9.17 -9.24
C ARG A 22 -6.18 -8.05 -8.57
N PRO A 23 -5.71 -7.06 -9.33
CA PRO A 23 -5.07 -5.90 -8.72
C PRO A 23 -6.09 -5.11 -7.88
N LEU A 24 -5.70 -4.77 -6.66
CA LEU A 24 -6.44 -3.91 -5.75
C LEU A 24 -5.51 -2.83 -5.20
N ASP A 25 -6.10 -1.67 -4.88
CA ASP A 25 -5.40 -0.62 -4.15
C ASP A 25 -5.04 -1.07 -2.74
N ALA A 26 -4.10 -0.37 -2.12
CA ALA A 26 -3.55 -0.73 -0.81
C ALA A 26 -4.63 -0.84 0.29
N GLY A 27 -5.62 0.07 0.30
CA GLY A 27 -6.69 0.08 1.30
C GLY A 27 -7.57 -1.18 1.27
N PRO A 28 -8.21 -1.51 0.14
CA PRO A 28 -8.97 -2.76 -0.01
C PRO A 28 -8.16 -4.02 0.32
N ARG A 29 -6.87 -4.09 -0.07
CA ARG A 29 -6.00 -5.22 0.29
C ARG A 29 -5.77 -5.31 1.80
N ALA A 30 -5.45 -4.18 2.43
CA ALA A 30 -5.26 -4.11 3.88
C ALA A 30 -6.50 -4.57 4.66
N LEU A 31 -7.69 -4.13 4.20
CA LEU A 31 -8.96 -4.57 4.80
C LEU A 31 -9.17 -6.07 4.64
N ALA A 32 -8.97 -6.62 3.45
CA ALA A 32 -9.14 -8.05 3.20
C ALA A 32 -8.23 -8.89 4.11
N TYR A 33 -6.96 -8.54 4.22
CA TYR A 33 -6.00 -9.27 5.06
C TYR A 33 -6.28 -9.13 6.57
N LEU A 34 -6.65 -7.93 7.03
CA LEU A 34 -6.99 -7.73 8.45
C LEU A 34 -8.25 -8.50 8.82
N ALA A 35 -9.31 -8.43 8.00
CA ALA A 35 -10.56 -9.13 8.23
C ALA A 35 -10.35 -10.66 8.32
N ALA A 36 -9.61 -11.23 7.36
CA ALA A 36 -9.24 -12.64 7.38
C ALA A 36 -8.42 -13.02 8.64
N SER A 37 -7.45 -12.19 9.02
CA SER A 37 -6.62 -12.44 10.19
C SER A 37 -7.42 -12.40 11.50
N LEU A 38 -8.38 -11.49 11.62
CA LEU A 38 -9.29 -11.44 12.79
C LEU A 38 -10.23 -12.65 12.82
N ALA A 39 -10.75 -13.09 11.67
CA ALA A 39 -11.56 -14.31 11.56
C ALA A 39 -10.78 -15.57 11.99
N GLN A 40 -9.52 -15.70 11.54
CA GLN A 40 -8.61 -16.79 11.95
C GLN A 40 -8.32 -16.80 13.47
N ARG A 41 -8.45 -15.66 14.14
CA ARG A 41 -8.30 -15.51 15.59
C ARG A 41 -9.60 -15.81 16.36
N GLY A 42 -10.66 -16.20 15.68
CA GLY A 42 -11.92 -16.66 16.29
C GLY A 42 -12.98 -15.57 16.47
N HIS A 43 -12.84 -14.43 15.77
CA HIS A 43 -13.89 -13.43 15.67
C HIS A 43 -14.90 -13.80 14.58
N GLU A 44 -16.15 -13.39 14.74
CA GLU A 44 -17.16 -13.40 13.68
C GLU A 44 -17.03 -12.09 12.91
N VAL A 45 -16.48 -12.15 11.68
CA VAL A 45 -16.14 -10.95 10.92
C VAL A 45 -17.04 -10.82 9.70
N SER A 46 -17.59 -9.64 9.50
CA SER A 46 -18.32 -9.23 8.30
C SER A 46 -17.75 -7.95 7.70
N VAL A 47 -17.86 -7.81 6.38
CA VAL A 47 -17.50 -6.61 5.63
C VAL A 47 -18.67 -6.19 4.76
N ILE A 48 -19.18 -4.99 4.96
CA ILE A 48 -20.17 -4.36 4.08
C ILE A 48 -19.43 -3.47 3.10
N ASN A 49 -19.58 -3.74 1.81
CA ASN A 49 -19.00 -2.89 0.77
C ASN A 49 -19.88 -2.87 -0.50
N LYS A 50 -19.34 -2.38 -1.61
CA LYS A 50 -20.05 -2.31 -2.90
C LYS A 50 -20.04 -3.63 -3.70
N ALA A 51 -19.77 -4.78 -3.06
CA ALA A 51 -19.82 -6.08 -3.75
C ALA A 51 -21.23 -6.35 -4.30
N ASP A 52 -21.29 -6.88 -5.51
CA ASP A 52 -22.56 -7.19 -6.17
C ASP A 52 -23.27 -8.39 -5.53
N PHE A 53 -22.50 -9.32 -4.98
CA PHE A 53 -23.00 -10.57 -4.40
C PHE A 53 -22.29 -10.87 -3.07
N PRO A 54 -23.04 -11.45 -2.10
CA PRO A 54 -22.43 -11.91 -0.85
C PRO A 54 -21.47 -13.07 -1.12
N ALA A 55 -20.39 -13.12 -0.37
CA ALA A 55 -19.39 -14.17 -0.43
C ALA A 55 -18.90 -14.55 0.97
N LEU A 56 -18.57 -15.82 1.16
CA LEU A 56 -17.81 -16.26 2.34
C LEU A 56 -16.39 -16.59 1.89
N CYS A 57 -15.42 -15.85 2.42
CA CYS A 57 -14.03 -16.03 2.07
C CYS A 57 -13.16 -15.89 3.31
N ASP A 58 -12.26 -16.86 3.57
CA ASP A 58 -11.35 -16.90 4.71
C ASP A 58 -12.03 -16.69 6.07
N GLY A 59 -13.26 -17.18 6.21
CA GLY A 59 -14.07 -17.03 7.43
C GLY A 59 -14.73 -15.66 7.60
N VAL A 60 -14.68 -14.80 6.58
CA VAL A 60 -15.29 -13.47 6.56
C VAL A 60 -16.55 -13.47 5.71
N ASP A 61 -17.66 -12.98 6.26
CA ASP A 61 -18.91 -12.74 5.51
C ASP A 61 -18.79 -11.39 4.76
N TRP A 62 -18.66 -11.44 3.44
CA TRP A 62 -18.66 -10.26 2.56
C TRP A 62 -20.09 -9.96 2.11
N LEU A 63 -20.57 -8.77 2.39
CA LEU A 63 -21.96 -8.35 2.22
C LEU A 63 -22.04 -7.18 1.25
N GLY A 64 -23.05 -7.17 0.40
CA GLY A 64 -23.36 -6.03 -0.45
C GLY A 64 -23.94 -4.87 0.35
N TRP A 65 -23.92 -3.68 -0.24
CA TRP A 65 -24.28 -2.40 0.39
C TRP A 65 -25.69 -2.35 1.02
N THR A 66 -26.62 -3.18 0.54
CA THR A 66 -28.01 -3.24 1.03
C THR A 66 -28.25 -4.39 1.99
N GLN A 67 -27.23 -5.14 2.35
CA GLN A 67 -27.33 -6.28 3.24
C GLN A 67 -26.88 -5.91 4.65
N GLU A 68 -27.39 -6.62 5.63
CA GLU A 68 -27.05 -6.45 7.03
C GLU A 68 -26.31 -7.67 7.56
N PRO A 69 -25.42 -7.52 8.54
CA PRO A 69 -24.82 -8.64 9.25
C PRO A 69 -25.91 -9.51 9.91
N LYS A 70 -25.63 -10.80 10.11
CA LYS A 70 -26.55 -11.76 10.73
C LYS A 70 -26.99 -11.35 12.14
N ALA A 71 -26.19 -10.57 12.84
CA ALA A 71 -26.47 -9.99 14.15
C ALA A 71 -25.80 -8.63 14.31
N ASN A 72 -26.27 -7.81 15.25
CA ASN A 72 -25.62 -6.54 15.55
C ASN A 72 -24.15 -6.77 15.94
N PRO A 73 -23.21 -6.06 15.33
CA PRO A 73 -21.80 -6.18 15.68
C PRO A 73 -21.53 -5.61 17.07
N ASP A 74 -20.59 -6.22 17.77
CA ASP A 74 -20.04 -5.67 19.01
C ASP A 74 -19.12 -4.49 18.67
N ILE A 75 -18.45 -4.58 17.50
CA ILE A 75 -17.46 -3.62 17.03
C ILE A 75 -17.78 -3.21 15.59
N ALA A 76 -17.83 -1.91 15.33
CA ALA A 76 -17.93 -1.32 13.99
C ALA A 76 -16.66 -0.59 13.62
N ILE A 77 -16.16 -0.82 12.41
CA ILE A 77 -14.95 -0.17 11.87
C ILE A 77 -15.29 0.42 10.50
N ALA A 78 -15.41 1.73 10.43
CA ALA A 78 -15.60 2.46 9.18
C ALA A 78 -14.25 2.79 8.54
N ILE A 79 -14.14 2.65 7.22
CA ILE A 79 -12.92 2.94 6.47
C ILE A 79 -12.99 4.37 5.93
N ASP A 80 -12.05 5.23 6.35
CA ASP A 80 -11.83 6.62 5.90
C ASP A 80 -13.02 7.60 6.10
N ASP A 81 -14.24 7.11 6.20
CA ASP A 81 -15.44 7.95 6.33
C ASP A 81 -16.25 7.59 7.60
N PRO A 82 -16.28 8.46 8.62
CA PRO A 82 -17.05 8.24 9.84
C PRO A 82 -18.58 8.15 9.61
N ALA A 83 -19.10 8.65 8.49
CA ALA A 83 -20.52 8.54 8.16
C ALA A 83 -20.96 7.09 7.90
N LEU A 84 -20.03 6.23 7.52
CA LEU A 84 -20.29 4.79 7.29
C LEU A 84 -20.72 4.05 8.55
N LEU A 85 -20.44 4.57 9.75
CA LEU A 85 -20.92 4.02 11.02
C LEU A 85 -22.44 3.98 11.13
N ALA A 86 -23.16 4.74 10.29
CA ALA A 86 -24.60 4.68 10.18
C ALA A 86 -25.15 3.31 9.71
N HIS A 87 -24.32 2.48 9.05
CA HIS A 87 -24.68 1.10 8.67
C HIS A 87 -24.70 0.14 9.87
N THR A 88 -24.08 0.52 10.97
CA THR A 88 -23.96 -0.32 12.18
C THR A 88 -24.27 0.49 13.45
N PRO A 89 -25.47 1.12 13.55
CA PRO A 89 -25.79 2.10 14.58
C PRO A 89 -25.82 1.50 16.00
N HIS A 90 -25.96 0.19 16.12
CA HIS A 90 -26.09 -0.52 17.39
C HIS A 90 -24.77 -1.13 17.90
N ALA A 91 -23.64 -0.88 17.20
CA ALA A 91 -22.34 -1.36 17.66
C ALA A 91 -21.98 -0.74 19.04
N GLU A 92 -21.44 -1.57 19.92
CA GLU A 92 -21.02 -1.12 21.26
C GLU A 92 -19.78 -0.24 21.20
N LYS A 93 -18.80 -0.62 20.36
CA LYS A 93 -17.54 0.10 20.15
C LYS A 93 -17.38 0.46 18.68
N ARG A 94 -16.88 1.67 18.42
CA ARG A 94 -16.80 2.22 17.06
C ARG A 94 -15.39 2.72 16.78
N PHE A 95 -14.90 2.42 15.58
CA PHE A 95 -13.63 2.89 15.07
C PHE A 95 -13.78 3.51 13.69
N VAL A 96 -12.90 4.44 13.38
CA VAL A 96 -12.60 4.84 12.00
C VAL A 96 -11.15 4.45 11.72
N TRP A 97 -10.95 3.61 10.73
CA TRP A 97 -9.61 3.26 10.26
C TRP A 97 -9.21 4.19 9.11
N ALA A 98 -8.32 5.12 9.41
CA ALA A 98 -7.81 6.11 8.46
C ALA A 98 -6.71 5.49 7.59
N GLN A 99 -7.07 5.08 6.38
CA GLN A 99 -6.15 4.49 5.39
C GLN A 99 -5.63 5.53 4.40
N GLY A 100 -6.41 6.56 4.12
CA GLY A 100 -6.08 7.66 3.23
C GLY A 100 -5.34 8.83 3.91
N THR A 101 -5.25 9.95 3.21
CA THR A 101 -4.71 11.19 3.79
C THR A 101 -5.68 11.79 4.80
N THR A 102 -5.15 12.49 5.81
CA THR A 102 -5.97 13.09 6.87
C THR A 102 -6.88 14.23 6.38
N ALA A 103 -6.59 14.81 5.21
CA ALA A 103 -7.38 15.88 4.65
C ALA A 103 -8.88 15.52 4.45
N SER A 104 -9.19 14.26 4.14
CA SER A 104 -10.57 13.79 4.01
C SER A 104 -11.32 13.74 5.36
N LEU A 105 -10.59 13.59 6.45
CA LEU A 105 -11.14 13.54 7.81
C LEU A 105 -11.39 14.93 8.40
N ASP A 106 -10.81 15.98 7.83
CA ASP A 106 -10.90 17.36 8.31
C ASP A 106 -11.98 18.18 7.56
N VAL A 107 -12.75 17.55 6.66
CA VAL A 107 -13.88 18.22 5.99
C VAL A 107 -15.09 18.37 6.92
N PRO A 108 -15.93 19.40 6.76
CA PRO A 108 -17.06 19.68 7.68
C PRO A 108 -18.01 18.49 7.89
N ALA A 109 -18.28 17.70 6.84
CA ALA A 109 -19.15 16.53 6.92
C ALA A 109 -18.54 15.43 7.80
N ALA A 110 -17.24 15.16 7.66
CA ALA A 110 -16.53 14.18 8.49
C ALA A 110 -16.49 14.65 9.95
N ILE A 111 -16.15 15.93 10.21
CA ILE A 111 -16.14 16.51 11.56
C ILE A 111 -17.52 16.37 12.23
N SER A 112 -18.61 16.63 11.50
CA SER A 112 -19.98 16.43 12.00
C SER A 112 -20.26 14.98 12.38
N SER A 113 -19.87 14.03 11.52
CA SER A 113 -20.05 12.60 11.76
C SER A 113 -19.18 12.10 12.92
N PHE A 114 -17.94 12.58 13.06
CA PHE A 114 -17.10 12.33 14.22
C PHE A 114 -17.74 12.83 15.52
N GLY A 115 -18.36 14.01 15.49
CA GLY A 115 -19.11 14.55 16.64
C GLY A 115 -20.32 13.68 17.05
N ALA A 116 -21.03 13.15 16.05
CA ALA A 116 -22.22 12.32 16.27
C ALA A 116 -21.88 10.90 16.77
N TRP A 117 -20.89 10.25 16.17
CA TRP A 117 -20.56 8.84 16.44
C TRP A 117 -19.49 8.66 17.51
N ARG A 118 -18.61 9.65 17.70
CA ARG A 118 -17.48 9.64 18.65
C ARG A 118 -16.65 8.33 18.62
N PRO A 119 -16.20 7.88 17.45
CA PRO A 119 -15.36 6.68 17.35
C PRO A 119 -13.94 6.96 17.85
N ASP A 120 -13.20 5.90 18.19
CA ASP A 120 -11.75 5.96 18.21
C ASP A 120 -11.22 5.96 16.77
N VAL A 121 -10.10 6.66 16.53
CA VAL A 121 -9.51 6.74 15.18
C VAL A 121 -8.17 6.04 15.13
N VAL A 122 -8.04 5.09 14.20
CA VAL A 122 -6.83 4.27 14.04
C VAL A 122 -6.10 4.69 12.78
N PHE A 123 -4.83 5.05 12.93
CA PHE A 123 -3.93 5.49 11.85
C PHE A 123 -2.88 4.43 11.57
N HIS A 124 -2.28 4.49 10.38
CA HIS A 124 -1.20 3.58 9.98
C HIS A 124 0.16 3.97 10.58
N THR A 125 0.41 5.28 10.77
CA THR A 125 1.69 5.80 11.26
C THR A 125 1.50 6.97 12.22
N LYS A 126 2.50 7.21 13.07
CA LYS A 126 2.51 8.38 13.95
C LYS A 126 2.50 9.70 13.17
N PRO A 127 3.30 9.89 12.10
CA PRO A 127 3.24 11.12 11.32
C PRO A 127 1.86 11.37 10.69
N GLN A 128 1.15 10.33 10.23
CA GLN A 128 -0.22 10.46 9.73
C GLN A 128 -1.15 10.96 10.84
N ARG A 129 -1.14 10.34 12.02
CA ARG A 129 -1.95 10.75 13.17
C ARG A 129 -1.65 12.19 13.58
N ASP A 130 -0.38 12.56 13.68
CA ASP A 130 0.05 13.86 14.21
C ASP A 130 -0.29 15.04 13.26
N ARG A 131 -0.62 14.76 12.00
CA ARG A 131 -1.11 15.75 11.03
C ARG A 131 -2.62 15.97 11.08
N TRP A 132 -3.37 15.05 11.68
CA TRP A 132 -4.82 15.19 11.78
C TRP A 132 -5.19 16.25 12.83
N LEU A 133 -6.09 17.17 12.46
CA LEU A 133 -6.47 18.28 13.34
C LEU A 133 -7.28 17.84 14.57
N ASN A 134 -7.97 16.68 14.47
CA ASN A 134 -8.76 16.11 15.57
C ASN A 134 -9.68 17.13 16.26
N ALA A 135 -10.46 17.86 15.48
CA ALA A 135 -11.31 18.96 15.97
C ALA A 135 -12.31 18.52 17.06
N ASN A 136 -12.63 17.23 17.14
CA ASN A 136 -13.57 16.67 18.13
C ASN A 136 -12.89 16.10 19.38
N GLY A 137 -11.56 16.14 19.49
CA GLY A 137 -10.81 15.62 20.64
C GLY A 137 -11.04 14.12 20.87
N LEU A 138 -10.98 13.31 19.79
CA LEU A 138 -11.22 11.87 19.84
C LEU A 138 -9.96 11.11 20.28
N THR A 139 -10.15 9.92 20.81
CA THR A 139 -9.06 8.96 21.08
C THR A 139 -8.44 8.49 19.77
N THR A 140 -7.10 8.44 19.73
CA THR A 140 -6.38 8.05 18.54
C THR A 140 -5.40 6.92 18.83
N HIS A 141 -5.28 5.99 17.90
CA HIS A 141 -4.37 4.86 17.97
C HIS A 141 -3.52 4.80 16.71
N VAL A 142 -2.43 4.05 16.77
CA VAL A 142 -1.59 3.73 15.60
C VAL A 142 -1.43 2.22 15.55
N VAL A 143 -1.89 1.61 14.45
CA VAL A 143 -1.66 0.20 14.12
C VAL A 143 -1.04 0.15 12.73
N GLU A 144 0.21 -0.26 12.66
CA GLU A 144 0.89 -0.37 11.38
C GLU A 144 0.29 -1.50 10.53
N PRO A 145 0.14 -1.29 9.21
CA PRO A 145 -0.25 -2.36 8.30
C PRO A 145 0.87 -3.40 8.17
N ALA A 146 0.61 -4.43 7.40
CA ALA A 146 1.59 -5.46 7.07
C ALA A 146 1.61 -5.71 5.55
N PRO A 147 2.69 -6.29 4.99
CA PRO A 147 2.69 -6.77 3.62
C PRO A 147 1.73 -7.95 3.46
N GLY A 148 1.21 -8.14 2.26
CA GLY A 148 0.43 -9.33 1.91
C GLY A 148 1.25 -10.61 2.04
N HIS A 149 0.60 -11.75 2.24
CA HIS A 149 1.28 -13.03 2.50
C HIS A 149 2.25 -13.43 1.40
N ALA A 150 1.90 -13.20 0.13
CA ALA A 150 2.73 -13.53 -1.02
C ALA A 150 4.12 -12.85 -1.00
N PHE A 151 4.24 -11.68 -0.37
CA PHE A 151 5.52 -10.98 -0.23
C PHE A 151 6.40 -11.56 0.89
N LEU A 152 5.80 -12.30 1.82
CA LEU A 152 6.47 -12.96 2.93
C LEU A 152 6.91 -14.41 2.62
N ASP A 153 6.48 -14.96 1.48
CA ASP A 153 6.88 -16.31 1.05
C ASP A 153 8.40 -16.42 0.85
N ASP A 154 8.97 -17.54 1.26
CA ASP A 154 10.42 -17.75 1.22
C ASP A 154 10.92 -18.29 -0.13
N PHE A 155 10.46 -17.66 -1.21
CA PHE A 155 10.99 -17.92 -2.54
C PHE A 155 12.34 -17.24 -2.76
N PRO A 156 13.24 -17.84 -3.56
CA PRO A 156 14.54 -17.25 -3.87
C PRO A 156 14.38 -15.89 -4.59
N VAL A 157 15.24 -14.94 -4.24
CA VAL A 157 15.45 -13.73 -5.04
C VAL A 157 16.37 -14.09 -6.20
N HIS A 158 15.92 -13.81 -7.42
CA HIS A 158 16.65 -14.11 -8.65
C HIS A 158 16.48 -12.95 -9.64
N PRO A 159 17.29 -11.89 -9.48
CA PRO A 159 17.21 -10.74 -10.36
C PRO A 159 17.36 -11.15 -11.83
N ALA A 160 16.49 -10.59 -12.66
CA ALA A 160 16.41 -10.95 -14.07
C ALA A 160 17.52 -10.31 -14.89
N GLU A 161 17.86 -10.96 -15.99
CA GLU A 161 18.62 -10.35 -17.08
C GLU A 161 17.66 -10.03 -18.24
N PRO A 162 17.66 -8.78 -18.77
CA PRO A 162 18.53 -7.66 -18.41
C PRO A 162 18.21 -7.08 -17.03
N PRO A 163 19.16 -6.30 -16.42
CA PRO A 163 19.01 -5.70 -15.10
C PRO A 163 17.76 -4.83 -15.02
N ARG A 164 16.97 -4.98 -13.96
CA ARG A 164 15.64 -4.41 -13.87
C ARG A 164 15.42 -3.64 -12.57
N LEU A 165 14.91 -2.42 -12.71
CA LEU A 165 14.34 -1.62 -11.64
C LEU A 165 12.82 -1.53 -11.82
N LEU A 166 12.09 -1.35 -10.75
CA LEU A 166 10.66 -1.11 -10.85
C LEU A 166 10.20 0.03 -9.94
N THR A 167 9.04 0.58 -10.25
CA THR A 167 8.36 1.57 -9.44
C THR A 167 6.86 1.30 -9.42
N VAL A 168 6.26 1.53 -8.26
CA VAL A 168 4.82 1.47 -8.02
C VAL A 168 4.45 2.74 -7.28
N CYS A 169 4.14 3.80 -8.01
CA CYS A 169 3.76 5.08 -7.43
C CYS A 169 2.64 5.73 -8.25
N HIS A 170 1.91 6.64 -7.62
CA HIS A 170 0.97 7.47 -8.35
C HIS A 170 1.73 8.31 -9.40
N PRO A 171 1.25 8.43 -10.66
CA PRO A 171 1.98 9.15 -11.71
C PRO A 171 2.40 10.57 -11.34
N LEU A 172 1.60 11.27 -10.54
CA LEU A 172 1.92 12.61 -10.03
C LEU A 172 2.82 12.59 -8.77
N GLY A 173 3.19 11.42 -8.26
CA GLY A 173 4.07 11.22 -7.10
C GLY A 173 5.56 11.22 -7.46
N GLY A 174 6.01 12.06 -8.42
CA GLY A 174 7.41 12.16 -8.80
C GLY A 174 7.85 11.24 -9.95
N LEU A 175 6.91 10.54 -10.60
CA LEU A 175 7.24 9.61 -11.68
C LEU A 175 7.87 10.31 -12.89
N GLU A 176 7.49 11.55 -13.22
CA GLU A 176 8.13 12.32 -14.29
C GLU A 176 9.64 12.48 -14.05
N ARG A 177 10.01 12.92 -12.83
CA ARG A 177 11.42 13.04 -12.41
C ARG A 177 12.15 11.71 -12.52
N LEU A 178 11.54 10.63 -12.02
CA LEU A 178 12.13 9.30 -12.05
C LEU A 178 12.40 8.81 -13.47
N VAL A 179 11.42 8.95 -14.37
CA VAL A 179 11.54 8.52 -15.79
C VAL A 179 12.69 9.26 -16.48
N ARG A 180 12.84 10.57 -16.24
CA ARG A 180 13.97 11.36 -16.78
C ARG A 180 15.30 10.89 -16.20
N LEU A 181 15.40 10.75 -14.88
CA LEU A 181 16.64 10.25 -14.21
C LEU A 181 17.04 8.87 -14.75
N PHE A 182 16.05 7.99 -14.94
CA PHE A 182 16.32 6.67 -15.50
C PHE A 182 16.81 6.76 -16.96
N ALA A 183 16.05 7.40 -17.83
CA ALA A 183 16.31 7.39 -19.27
C ALA A 183 17.58 8.18 -19.65
N GLU A 184 17.82 9.32 -18.97
CA GLU A 184 18.89 10.25 -19.31
C GLU A 184 20.21 9.96 -18.55
N ARG A 185 20.18 9.24 -17.43
CA ARG A 185 21.33 9.06 -16.57
C ARG A 185 21.61 7.60 -16.18
N ILE A 186 20.61 6.86 -15.70
CA ILE A 186 20.82 5.46 -15.26
C ILE A 186 21.01 4.55 -16.48
N ARG A 187 20.15 4.65 -17.47
CA ARG A 187 20.21 3.83 -18.68
C ARG A 187 21.53 4.00 -19.45
N PRO A 188 22.08 5.22 -19.67
CA PRO A 188 23.39 5.38 -20.28
C PRO A 188 24.53 4.74 -19.49
N ALA A 189 24.46 4.72 -18.15
CA ALA A 189 25.46 4.09 -17.30
C ALA A 189 25.33 2.56 -17.28
N VAL A 190 24.10 2.03 -17.45
CA VAL A 190 23.79 0.59 -17.51
C VAL A 190 22.96 0.30 -18.76
N PRO A 191 23.59 0.09 -19.94
CA PRO A 191 22.94 0.16 -21.25
C PRO A 191 21.76 -0.79 -21.47
N ASN A 192 21.63 -1.89 -20.74
CA ASN A 192 20.52 -2.84 -20.87
C ASN A 192 19.50 -2.76 -19.72
N ALA A 193 19.64 -1.81 -18.79
CA ALA A 193 18.71 -1.69 -17.68
C ALA A 193 17.26 -1.40 -18.14
N GLU A 194 16.29 -1.98 -17.46
CA GLU A 194 14.85 -1.74 -17.66
C GLU A 194 14.26 -1.01 -16.46
N LEU A 195 13.33 -0.08 -16.70
CA LEU A 195 12.44 0.48 -15.69
C LEU A 195 11.02 0.02 -15.97
N ARG A 196 10.45 -0.78 -15.07
CA ARG A 196 9.04 -1.18 -15.11
C ARG A 196 8.20 -0.29 -14.22
N VAL A 197 7.24 0.41 -14.82
CA VAL A 197 6.30 1.30 -14.15
C VAL A 197 4.96 0.58 -14.01
N TYR A 198 4.57 0.20 -12.81
CA TYR A 198 3.25 -0.40 -12.56
C TYR A 198 2.24 0.70 -12.22
N SER A 199 1.29 0.95 -13.13
CA SER A 199 0.29 1.99 -12.97
C SER A 199 -0.98 1.71 -13.78
N ALA A 200 -2.12 1.56 -13.11
CA ALA A 200 -3.43 1.39 -13.77
C ALA A 200 -3.81 2.62 -14.62
N LEU A 201 -3.49 3.82 -14.14
CA LEU A 201 -3.82 5.06 -14.86
C LEU A 201 -3.04 5.20 -16.17
N LEU A 202 -1.75 4.81 -16.18
CA LEU A 202 -0.92 4.88 -17.38
C LEU A 202 -1.19 3.71 -18.33
N ASP A 203 -1.49 2.52 -17.80
CA ASP A 203 -1.76 1.33 -18.62
C ASP A 203 -3.05 1.50 -19.44
N ARG A 204 -4.08 2.18 -18.92
CA ARG A 204 -5.28 2.51 -19.69
C ARG A 204 -4.96 3.21 -21.01
N GLY A 205 -4.02 4.17 -21.00
CA GLY A 205 -3.59 4.89 -22.20
C GLY A 205 -2.94 4.02 -23.25
N ARG A 206 -2.28 2.92 -22.87
CA ARG A 206 -1.69 1.96 -23.84
C ARG A 206 -2.74 1.28 -24.71
N TRP A 207 -3.96 1.15 -24.23
CA TRP A 207 -5.08 0.49 -24.89
C TRP A 207 -6.08 1.50 -25.46
N GLY A 208 -5.70 2.78 -25.56
CA GLY A 208 -6.57 3.85 -26.09
C GLY A 208 -7.67 4.29 -25.13
N GLY A 209 -7.58 3.90 -23.85
CA GLY A 209 -8.48 4.38 -22.80
C GLY A 209 -8.18 5.81 -22.39
N ASP A 210 -9.13 6.46 -21.72
CA ASP A 210 -8.98 7.85 -21.27
C ASP A 210 -7.93 7.95 -20.14
N VAL A 211 -6.95 8.83 -20.35
CA VAL A 211 -5.94 9.21 -19.37
C VAL A 211 -6.30 10.61 -18.85
N PRO A 212 -6.47 10.77 -17.53
CA PRO A 212 -6.77 12.07 -16.94
C PRO A 212 -5.80 13.16 -17.43
N ALA A 213 -6.31 14.36 -17.73
CA ALA A 213 -5.51 15.45 -18.29
C ALA A 213 -4.25 15.77 -17.46
N SER A 214 -4.34 15.68 -16.13
CA SER A 214 -3.22 15.89 -15.20
C SER A 214 -2.12 14.82 -15.32
N VAL A 215 -2.45 13.60 -15.76
CA VAL A 215 -1.52 12.46 -15.86
C VAL A 215 -0.98 12.31 -17.29
N ARG A 216 -1.63 12.90 -18.29
CA ARG A 216 -1.27 12.78 -19.71
C ARG A 216 0.19 13.14 -20.01
N PRO A 217 0.78 14.22 -19.46
CA PRO A 217 2.20 14.53 -19.71
C PRO A 217 3.15 13.41 -19.27
N VAL A 218 2.86 12.78 -18.12
CA VAL A 218 3.67 11.67 -17.62
C VAL A 218 3.50 10.41 -18.48
N HIS A 219 2.28 10.17 -18.99
CA HIS A 219 2.02 9.07 -19.92
C HIS A 219 2.80 9.24 -21.22
N GLU A 220 2.74 10.43 -21.85
CA GLU A 220 3.49 10.76 -23.07
C GLU A 220 5.00 10.65 -22.87
N LEU A 221 5.50 11.08 -21.68
CA LEU A 221 6.90 10.95 -21.32
C LEU A 221 7.33 9.48 -21.24
N CYS A 222 6.56 8.62 -20.58
CA CYS A 222 6.87 7.18 -20.53
C CYS A 222 6.91 6.56 -21.93
N GLN A 223 6.00 6.96 -22.82
CA GLN A 223 5.99 6.50 -24.21
C GLN A 223 7.22 6.98 -24.98
N SER A 224 7.64 8.25 -24.82
CA SER A 224 8.80 8.81 -25.50
C SER A 224 10.12 8.10 -25.13
N PHE A 225 10.21 7.56 -23.91
CA PHE A 225 11.36 6.81 -23.42
C PHE A 225 11.21 5.29 -23.50
N ALA A 226 10.22 4.77 -24.23
CA ALA A 226 10.06 3.31 -24.40
C ALA A 226 11.32 2.66 -24.98
N ASN A 227 11.97 3.26 -25.97
CA ASN A 227 13.22 2.77 -26.54
C ASN A 227 14.43 2.92 -25.60
N ALA A 228 14.31 3.72 -24.55
CA ALA A 228 15.28 3.82 -23.46
C ALA A 228 15.01 2.85 -22.30
N GLY A 229 14.18 1.83 -22.52
CA GLY A 229 13.92 0.79 -21.55
C GLY A 229 12.85 1.11 -20.48
N VAL A 230 12.07 2.19 -20.66
CA VAL A 230 10.91 2.50 -19.80
C VAL A 230 9.69 1.77 -20.32
N THR A 231 9.08 0.93 -19.49
CA THR A 231 7.87 0.18 -19.85
C THR A 231 6.77 0.34 -18.81
N VAL A 232 5.53 0.60 -19.28
CA VAL A 232 4.35 0.69 -18.42
C VAL A 232 3.68 -0.69 -18.36
N HIS A 233 3.34 -1.12 -17.16
CA HIS A 233 2.66 -2.39 -16.88
C HIS A 233 1.38 -2.16 -16.09
N PRO A 234 0.33 -2.96 -16.29
CA PRO A 234 -0.81 -2.98 -15.42
C PRO A 234 -0.40 -3.46 -14.02
N PRO A 235 -1.03 -2.96 -12.96
CA PRO A 235 -0.92 -3.57 -11.63
C PRO A 235 -1.32 -5.05 -11.71
N GLN A 236 -0.74 -5.86 -10.86
CA GLN A 236 -1.00 -7.30 -10.80
C GLN A 236 -1.56 -7.67 -9.42
N PRO A 237 -2.21 -8.83 -9.28
CA PRO A 237 -2.50 -9.42 -7.97
C PRO A 237 -1.22 -9.66 -7.17
N ASP A 238 -1.35 -9.75 -5.84
CA ASP A 238 -0.19 -9.85 -4.94
C ASP A 238 0.81 -10.96 -5.27
N PRO A 239 0.41 -12.19 -5.64
CA PRO A 239 1.38 -13.24 -6.00
C PRO A 239 2.28 -12.83 -7.17
N GLN A 240 1.70 -12.25 -8.23
CA GLN A 240 2.44 -11.82 -9.41
C GLN A 240 3.28 -10.57 -9.13
N MET A 241 2.81 -9.65 -8.26
CA MET A 241 3.62 -8.50 -7.84
C MET A 241 4.80 -8.95 -6.98
N ALA A 242 4.59 -9.89 -6.05
CA ALA A 242 5.66 -10.45 -5.24
C ALA A 242 6.74 -11.13 -6.11
N ASP A 243 6.32 -11.85 -7.16
CA ASP A 243 7.24 -12.48 -8.12
C ASP A 243 7.99 -11.42 -8.94
N ALA A 244 7.30 -10.37 -9.41
CA ALA A 244 7.95 -9.24 -10.09
C ALA A 244 8.99 -8.54 -9.21
N TYR A 245 8.73 -8.43 -7.90
CA TYR A 245 9.68 -7.85 -6.95
C TYR A 245 10.93 -8.74 -6.78
N ARG A 246 10.76 -10.05 -6.66
CA ARG A 246 11.89 -11.01 -6.54
C ARG A 246 12.77 -11.06 -7.79
N GLN A 247 12.22 -10.70 -8.95
CA GLN A 247 12.95 -10.63 -10.23
C GLN A 247 13.61 -9.28 -10.48
N ALA A 248 13.38 -8.26 -9.66
CA ALA A 248 13.97 -6.94 -9.83
C ALA A 248 15.25 -6.78 -9.00
N HIS A 249 16.08 -5.81 -9.39
CA HIS A 249 17.26 -5.40 -8.62
C HIS A 249 16.91 -4.39 -7.54
N GLY A 250 15.88 -3.57 -7.75
CA GLY A 250 15.47 -2.57 -6.77
C GLY A 250 14.12 -1.93 -7.09
N LEU A 251 13.46 -1.43 -6.03
CA LEU A 251 12.32 -0.54 -6.13
C LEU A 251 12.80 0.90 -6.06
N LEU A 252 12.44 1.71 -7.05
CA LEU A 252 12.67 3.15 -7.04
C LEU A 252 11.42 3.87 -6.54
N HIS A 253 11.58 4.62 -5.44
CA HIS A 253 10.49 5.37 -4.82
C HIS A 253 10.75 6.88 -4.94
N PRO A 254 10.22 7.55 -5.98
CA PRO A 254 10.49 8.95 -6.24
C PRO A 254 9.66 9.92 -5.40
N SER A 255 8.62 9.44 -4.70
CA SER A 255 7.61 10.28 -4.07
C SER A 255 8.17 11.09 -2.91
N LEU A 256 7.89 12.38 -2.93
CA LEU A 256 8.08 13.31 -1.82
C LEU A 256 6.74 13.70 -1.18
N ALA A 257 5.63 13.23 -1.77
CA ALA A 257 4.28 13.47 -1.27
C ALA A 257 4.03 12.68 0.03
N GLU A 258 3.02 13.11 0.75
CA GLU A 258 2.52 12.35 1.90
C GLU A 258 1.88 11.04 1.42
N GLU A 259 2.40 9.94 1.91
CA GLU A 259 1.82 8.60 1.72
C GLU A 259 1.54 8.02 3.12
N PRO A 260 0.26 7.73 3.46
CA PRO A 260 -0.10 7.35 4.84
C PRO A 260 0.63 6.13 5.38
N ALA A 261 0.87 5.13 4.54
CA ALA A 261 1.47 3.87 4.98
C ALA A 261 2.66 3.41 4.13
N ALA A 262 2.70 3.81 2.85
CA ALA A 262 3.63 3.29 1.84
C ALA A 262 3.79 1.76 1.91
N ILE A 263 2.68 1.04 1.89
CA ILE A 263 2.66 -0.44 1.97
C ILE A 263 3.58 -1.04 0.91
N VAL A 264 3.68 -0.41 -0.24
CA VAL A 264 4.57 -0.82 -1.34
C VAL A 264 6.04 -0.92 -0.93
N LEU A 265 6.51 -0.06 -0.01
CA LEU A 265 7.88 -0.14 0.52
C LEU A 265 8.04 -1.32 1.48
N MET A 266 7.00 -1.62 2.27
CA MET A 266 6.98 -2.78 3.15
C MET A 266 6.96 -4.08 2.33
N GLU A 267 6.13 -4.15 1.30
CA GLU A 267 6.02 -5.29 0.37
C GLU A 267 7.33 -5.55 -0.36
N ALA A 268 7.98 -4.50 -0.89
CA ALA A 268 9.26 -4.64 -1.56
C ALA A 268 10.31 -5.25 -0.62
N GLN A 269 10.47 -4.70 0.58
CA GLN A 269 11.46 -5.20 1.54
C GLN A 269 11.10 -6.58 2.09
N ALA A 270 9.81 -6.91 2.25
CA ALA A 270 9.37 -8.25 2.63
C ALA A 270 9.67 -9.28 1.54
N ALA A 271 9.58 -8.90 0.26
CA ALA A 271 10.03 -9.72 -0.88
C ALA A 271 11.56 -9.68 -1.08
N CYS A 272 12.32 -9.14 -0.13
CA CYS A 272 13.77 -8.97 -0.17
C CYS A 272 14.27 -8.05 -1.30
N LEU A 273 13.44 -7.13 -1.79
CA LEU A 273 13.80 -6.15 -2.80
C LEU A 273 14.33 -4.86 -2.13
N PRO A 274 15.57 -4.44 -2.40
CA PRO A 274 16.11 -3.18 -1.90
C PRO A 274 15.33 -1.97 -2.42
N VAL A 275 15.22 -0.92 -1.60
CA VAL A 275 14.51 0.31 -1.96
C VAL A 275 15.49 1.47 -2.09
N ILE A 276 15.35 2.26 -3.16
CA ILE A 276 16.01 3.56 -3.30
C ILE A 276 14.95 4.63 -3.26
N GLY A 277 15.05 5.53 -2.31
CA GLY A 277 14.14 6.65 -2.12
C GLY A 277 14.88 7.94 -1.87
N PHE A 278 14.14 9.05 -1.72
CA PHE A 278 14.72 10.33 -1.32
C PHE A 278 14.67 10.52 0.19
N LEU A 279 15.72 11.08 0.76
CA LEU A 279 15.84 11.41 2.19
C LEU A 279 14.72 12.38 2.65
N GLN A 280 14.24 13.23 1.75
CA GLN A 280 13.15 14.18 2.01
C GLN A 280 11.76 13.52 2.08
N SER A 281 11.62 12.27 1.64
CA SER A 281 10.39 11.52 1.80
C SER A 281 10.27 11.01 3.23
N ALA A 282 9.35 11.58 4.01
CA ALA A 282 9.16 11.20 5.41
C ALA A 282 8.88 9.69 5.56
N ILE A 283 8.06 9.12 4.65
CA ILE A 283 7.71 7.70 4.71
C ILE A 283 8.88 6.80 4.26
N ALA A 284 9.67 7.22 3.26
CA ALA A 284 10.86 6.46 2.88
C ALA A 284 11.88 6.48 4.02
N PHE A 285 12.05 7.62 4.71
CA PHE A 285 12.92 7.73 5.88
C PHE A 285 12.49 6.80 7.03
N GLU A 286 11.19 6.65 7.23
CA GLU A 286 10.64 5.74 8.27
C GLU A 286 10.80 4.26 7.87
N ARG A 287 10.64 3.93 6.59
CA ARG A 287 10.56 2.54 6.11
C ARG A 287 11.90 1.96 5.66
N VAL A 288 12.82 2.78 5.16
CA VAL A 288 14.11 2.31 4.63
C VAL A 288 15.23 2.57 5.63
N ALA A 289 15.93 1.51 6.04
CA ALA A 289 17.16 1.65 6.81
C ALA A 289 18.31 1.98 5.84
N ASP A 290 18.70 3.28 5.79
CA ASP A 290 19.70 3.79 4.85
C ASP A 290 21.04 3.04 4.96
N GLY A 291 21.56 2.60 3.82
CA GLY A 291 22.77 1.79 3.72
C GLY A 291 22.63 0.34 4.20
N VAL A 292 21.45 -0.07 4.69
CA VAL A 292 21.18 -1.39 5.24
C VAL A 292 20.16 -2.17 4.39
N THR A 293 18.95 -1.65 4.21
CA THR A 293 17.90 -2.30 3.39
C THR A 293 17.66 -1.58 2.06
N GLY A 294 18.45 -0.59 1.75
CA GLY A 294 18.37 0.25 0.57
C GLY A 294 19.15 1.53 0.75
N LYS A 295 18.82 2.55 -0.04
CA LYS A 295 19.50 3.85 0.02
C LYS A 295 18.52 5.00 0.03
N LEU A 296 18.78 6.02 0.89
CA LEU A 296 18.08 7.29 0.91
C LEU A 296 18.98 8.37 0.30
N ALA A 297 18.60 8.86 -0.86
CA ALA A 297 19.37 9.83 -1.63
C ALA A 297 19.04 11.27 -1.19
N ALA A 298 20.05 12.10 -1.03
CA ALA A 298 19.89 13.51 -0.71
C ALA A 298 19.65 14.38 -1.97
N SER A 299 20.01 13.88 -3.16
CA SER A 299 19.95 14.58 -4.44
C SER A 299 19.67 13.59 -5.58
N ASP A 300 19.41 14.13 -6.79
CA ASP A 300 19.32 13.34 -8.02
C ASP A 300 20.61 12.60 -8.32
N ASP A 301 21.75 13.20 -8.08
CA ASP A 301 23.07 12.57 -8.30
C ASP A 301 23.22 11.33 -7.43
N SER A 302 23.02 11.46 -6.13
CA SER A 302 23.10 10.32 -5.22
C SER A 302 22.02 9.27 -5.44
N PHE A 303 20.84 9.65 -5.96
CA PHE A 303 19.79 8.70 -6.36
C PHE A 303 20.23 7.86 -7.56
N VAL A 304 20.79 8.51 -8.59
CA VAL A 304 21.33 7.84 -9.78
C VAL A 304 22.51 6.93 -9.42
N GLU A 305 23.45 7.43 -8.62
CA GLU A 305 24.61 6.65 -8.15
C GLU A 305 24.16 5.36 -7.42
N ALA A 306 23.21 5.49 -6.49
CA ALA A 306 22.67 4.35 -5.76
C ALA A 306 21.95 3.34 -6.69
N ALA A 307 21.21 3.83 -7.68
CA ALA A 307 20.54 2.96 -8.64
C ALA A 307 21.54 2.23 -9.55
N VAL A 308 22.58 2.91 -10.03
CA VAL A 308 23.64 2.30 -10.85
C VAL A 308 24.43 1.28 -10.03
N GLU A 309 24.81 1.60 -8.79
CA GLU A 309 25.50 0.68 -7.89
C GLU A 309 24.66 -0.60 -7.68
N LEU A 310 23.37 -0.44 -7.40
CA LEU A 310 22.48 -1.59 -7.19
C LEU A 310 22.36 -2.51 -8.42
N LEU A 311 22.42 -1.92 -9.63
CA LEU A 311 22.34 -2.67 -10.90
C LEU A 311 23.67 -3.32 -11.29
N THR A 312 24.81 -2.81 -10.82
CA THR A 312 26.16 -3.23 -11.27
C THR A 312 26.94 -3.99 -10.22
N SER A 313 26.57 -3.90 -8.94
CA SER A 313 27.24 -4.58 -7.84
C SER A 313 26.39 -5.70 -7.27
N ALA A 314 26.68 -6.93 -7.64
CA ALA A 314 26.05 -8.12 -7.07
C ALA A 314 26.19 -8.20 -5.54
N ASP A 315 27.35 -7.76 -4.99
CA ASP A 315 27.59 -7.75 -3.55
C ASP A 315 26.68 -6.75 -2.83
N THR A 316 26.52 -5.54 -3.37
CA THR A 316 25.61 -4.53 -2.80
C THR A 316 24.18 -5.01 -2.84
N HIS A 317 23.73 -5.58 -3.97
CA HIS A 317 22.40 -6.16 -4.09
C HIS A 317 22.18 -7.30 -3.08
N ALA A 318 23.09 -8.28 -3.01
CA ALA A 318 23.00 -9.42 -2.10
C ALA A 318 22.98 -8.97 -0.62
N ARG A 319 23.78 -7.98 -0.27
CA ARG A 319 23.85 -7.41 1.09
C ARG A 319 22.51 -6.75 1.48
N TYR A 320 21.96 -5.86 0.65
CA TYR A 320 20.69 -5.20 0.94
C TYR A 320 19.52 -6.19 0.97
N SER A 321 19.47 -7.11 0.01
CA SER A 321 18.44 -8.14 -0.07
C SER A 321 18.47 -9.06 1.16
N GLY A 322 19.67 -9.52 1.57
CA GLY A 322 19.84 -10.33 2.78
C GLY A 322 19.42 -9.60 4.06
N ASN A 323 19.74 -8.31 4.16
CA ASN A 323 19.30 -7.48 5.30
C ASN A 323 17.77 -7.27 5.29
N CYS A 324 17.14 -7.10 4.13
CA CYS A 324 15.68 -7.06 4.02
C CYS A 324 15.05 -8.34 4.56
N LYS A 325 15.59 -9.52 4.19
CA LYS A 325 15.13 -10.81 4.68
C LYS A 325 15.17 -10.88 6.21
N THR A 326 16.24 -10.40 6.82
CA THR A 326 16.46 -10.48 8.27
C THR A 326 15.63 -9.46 9.05
N LEU A 327 15.52 -8.22 8.54
CA LEU A 327 15.02 -7.08 9.32
C LEU A 327 13.56 -6.71 9.00
N ARG A 328 13.02 -7.08 7.83
CA ARG A 328 11.75 -6.54 7.34
C ARG A 328 10.63 -7.57 7.18
N ARG A 329 10.88 -8.83 7.47
CA ARG A 329 9.87 -9.90 7.36
C ARG A 329 9.16 -10.23 8.68
N GLY A 330 9.46 -9.51 9.76
CA GLY A 330 8.87 -9.74 11.07
C GLY A 330 7.43 -9.22 11.24
N ARG A 331 6.94 -8.35 10.34
CA ARG A 331 5.59 -7.79 10.39
C ARG A 331 4.62 -8.62 9.56
N SER A 332 3.49 -9.03 10.16
CA SER A 332 2.42 -9.78 9.49
C SER A 332 1.04 -9.29 9.89
N TRP A 333 0.02 -9.64 9.11
CA TRP A 333 -1.37 -9.31 9.44
C TRP A 333 -1.87 -9.99 10.71
N ALA A 334 -1.29 -11.14 11.09
CA ALA A 334 -1.59 -11.77 12.37
C ALA A 334 -1.13 -10.90 13.58
N ILE A 335 0.01 -10.22 13.45
CA ILE A 335 0.49 -9.25 14.46
C ILE A 335 -0.41 -8.01 14.46
N ALA A 336 -0.71 -7.44 13.28
CA ALA A 336 -1.63 -6.31 13.20
C ALA A 336 -3.01 -6.63 13.80
N ALA A 337 -3.54 -7.82 13.55
CA ALA A 337 -4.82 -8.26 14.14
C ALA A 337 -4.74 -8.36 15.68
N ALA A 338 -3.63 -8.84 16.22
CA ALA A 338 -3.44 -8.88 17.69
C ALA A 338 -3.41 -7.46 18.29
N GLU A 339 -2.74 -6.50 17.63
CA GLU A 339 -2.74 -5.09 18.06
C GLU A 339 -4.14 -4.45 17.97
N TRP A 340 -4.93 -4.81 16.95
CA TRP A 340 -6.32 -4.38 16.87
C TRP A 340 -7.17 -4.96 18.00
N GLU A 341 -6.96 -6.23 18.38
CA GLU A 341 -7.68 -6.85 19.53
C GLU A 341 -7.44 -6.11 20.84
N GLU A 342 -6.24 -5.56 21.07
CA GLU A 342 -5.96 -4.75 22.25
C GLU A 342 -6.85 -3.51 22.33
N LEU A 343 -7.25 -2.96 21.17
CA LEU A 343 -8.17 -1.82 21.10
C LEU A 343 -9.62 -2.22 21.38
N PHE A 344 -9.97 -3.49 21.24
CA PHE A 344 -11.33 -4.01 21.45
C PHE A 344 -11.71 -4.21 22.93
N ALA A 345 -10.76 -4.08 23.83
CA ALA A 345 -10.96 -4.24 25.26
C ALA A 345 -11.87 -3.17 25.90
#